data_d85ef83981bff16a10a000b1a7955159
#
_entry.id   d85ef83981bff16a10a000b1a7955159
#
_cell.length_a   1.000
_cell.length_b   1.000
_cell.length_c   1.000
_cell.angle_alpha   90.00
_cell.angle_beta   90.00
_cell.angle_gamma   90.00
#
_symmetry.space_group_name_H-M   'P 1'
#
loop_
_entity.id
_entity.type
_entity.pdbx_description
1 polymer ?
#
loop_
_entity_poly.entity_id
_entity_poly.type
_entity_poly.pdbx_seq_one_letter_code
_entity_poly.pdbx_strand_id
1 'polypeptide(L)'
;MKCIVVFLILVAASARLEAHAFLKDANPEVGSTMQTSPSEVRIRFTENIEPAVSSIQVFDATGKEVDRHDLHLDRSDHALLHISLPPLRAGTYNVVWRVVSVDTHVTNGNFTFRVVR
;
A
#
# COMPACT_ATOMS: atom_id res chain seq x y z
N MET A 1 -29.09 35.12 -2.27
CA MET A 1 -29.68 34.11 -2.98
C MET A 1 -28.78 33.33 -3.89
N LYS A 2 -27.95 33.92 -4.57
CA LYS A 2 -27.12 33.22 -5.46
C LYS A 2 -26.08 32.43 -4.77
N CYS A 3 -25.69 32.78 -3.63
CA CYS A 3 -24.58 32.14 -2.99
C CYS A 3 -24.88 30.72 -2.54
N ILE A 4 -26.09 30.36 -2.54
CA ILE A 4 -26.44 29.07 -2.07
C ILE A 4 -25.87 27.95 -2.84
N VAL A 5 -25.72 28.15 -4.07
CA VAL A 5 -25.26 27.12 -4.96
C VAL A 5 -23.90 26.57 -4.60
N VAL A 6 -23.10 27.39 -4.11
CA VAL A 6 -21.73 27.05 -3.86
C VAL A 6 -21.53 25.93 -2.85
N PHE A 7 -22.34 25.90 -1.87
CA PHE A 7 -22.15 24.95 -0.82
C PHE A 7 -22.32 23.53 -1.20
N LEU A 8 -23.23 23.28 -2.06
CA LEU A 8 -23.54 21.94 -2.43
C LEU A 8 -22.38 21.22 -3.00
N ILE A 9 -21.59 21.95 -3.72
CA ILE A 9 -20.47 21.38 -4.39
C ILE A 9 -19.42 20.89 -3.43
N LEU A 10 -19.17 21.63 -2.41
CA LEU A 10 -18.16 21.29 -1.46
C LEU A 10 -18.51 20.04 -0.70
N VAL A 11 -19.73 19.91 -0.35
CA VAL A 11 -20.15 18.78 0.41
C VAL A 11 -20.01 17.51 -0.38
N ALA A 12 -20.37 17.56 -1.62
CA ALA A 12 -20.29 16.40 -2.46
C ALA A 12 -18.85 15.95 -2.60
N ALA A 13 -17.94 16.88 -2.67
CA ALA A 13 -16.55 16.55 -2.86
C ALA A 13 -15.98 15.77 -1.71
N SER A 14 -16.34 16.08 -0.50
CA SER A 14 -15.76 15.38 0.62
C SER A 14 -16.34 14.00 0.79
N ALA A 15 -17.55 13.78 0.42
CA ALA A 15 -18.21 12.51 0.69
C ALA A 15 -17.58 11.33 -0.01
N ARG A 16 -17.04 11.52 -1.19
CA ARG A 16 -16.55 10.35 -1.90
C ARG A 16 -15.20 9.86 -1.48
N LEU A 17 -14.54 10.56 -0.61
CA LEU A 17 -13.21 10.14 -0.22
C LEU A 17 -13.21 8.90 0.65
N GLU A 18 -14.34 8.51 1.15
CA GLU A 18 -14.39 7.45 2.11
C GLU A 18 -14.65 6.07 1.54
N ALA A 19 -14.80 5.98 0.24
CA ALA A 19 -15.22 4.72 -0.34
C ALA A 19 -14.06 3.83 -0.75
N HIS A 20 -12.83 4.24 -0.57
CA HIS A 20 -11.68 3.52 -1.12
C HIS A 20 -10.87 2.84 -0.02
N ALA A 21 -10.17 1.78 -0.41
CA ALA A 21 -9.23 1.12 0.48
C ALA A 21 -8.01 2.01 0.63
N PHE A 22 -7.59 2.26 1.86
CA PHE A 22 -6.38 3.01 2.12
C PHE A 22 -5.44 2.17 2.96
N LEU A 23 -4.16 2.45 2.88
CA LEU A 23 -3.16 1.81 3.69
C LEU A 23 -3.45 2.14 5.16
N LYS A 24 -3.65 1.12 5.96
CA LYS A 24 -3.92 1.29 7.38
C LYS A 24 -2.64 1.15 8.18
N ASP A 25 -1.86 0.12 7.92
CA ASP A 25 -0.55 -0.05 8.53
C ASP A 25 0.30 -0.95 7.64
N ALA A 26 1.60 -0.91 7.85
CA ALA A 26 2.55 -1.68 7.07
C ALA A 26 3.70 -2.12 7.95
N ASN A 27 4.37 -3.22 7.53
CA ASN A 27 5.59 -3.68 8.17
C ASN A 27 6.51 -4.17 7.06
N PRO A 28 7.65 -3.53 6.81
CA PRO A 28 8.22 -2.39 7.56
C PRO A 28 7.31 -1.18 7.54
N GLU A 29 7.34 -0.41 8.63
CA GLU A 29 6.49 0.77 8.74
C GLU A 29 6.92 1.83 7.74
N VAL A 30 5.96 2.64 7.35
CA VAL A 30 6.20 3.74 6.41
C VAL A 30 7.30 4.64 6.94
N GLY A 31 8.34 4.83 6.16
CA GLY A 31 9.46 5.70 6.52
C GLY A 31 10.40 5.14 7.58
N SER A 32 10.29 3.87 7.90
CA SER A 32 11.08 3.30 9.00
C SER A 32 12.49 2.90 8.56
N THR A 33 13.34 2.68 9.55
CA THR A 33 14.69 2.16 9.34
C THR A 33 14.78 0.80 10.02
N MET A 34 15.20 -0.21 9.25
CA MET A 34 15.30 -1.58 9.73
C MET A 34 16.77 -1.91 10.01
N GLN A 35 17.02 -2.50 11.17
CA GLN A 35 18.38 -2.92 11.53
C GLN A 35 18.76 -4.25 10.90
N THR A 36 17.78 -5.00 10.44
CA THR A 36 18.01 -6.27 9.75
C THR A 36 17.15 -6.28 8.50
N SER A 37 17.52 -7.14 7.54
CA SER A 37 16.77 -7.27 6.31
C SER A 37 15.42 -7.91 6.60
N PRO A 38 14.30 -7.26 6.26
CA PRO A 38 12.99 -7.88 6.48
C PRO A 38 12.77 -9.00 5.46
N SER A 39 12.06 -10.03 5.86
CA SER A 39 11.79 -11.17 4.98
C SER A 39 10.56 -10.98 4.13
N GLU A 40 9.76 -9.98 4.43
CA GLU A 40 8.54 -9.69 3.66
C GLU A 40 8.09 -8.27 3.90
N VAL A 41 7.21 -7.80 3.03
CA VAL A 41 6.44 -6.58 3.26
C VAL A 41 5.01 -7.01 3.50
N ARG A 42 4.39 -6.48 4.54
CA ARG A 42 2.97 -6.70 4.82
C ARG A 42 2.28 -5.35 4.84
N ILE A 43 1.14 -5.27 4.17
CA ILE A 43 0.35 -4.05 4.17
C ILE A 43 -1.09 -4.42 4.49
N ARG A 44 -1.64 -3.78 5.51
CA ARG A 44 -3.05 -3.90 5.85
C ARG A 44 -3.78 -2.68 5.33
N PHE A 45 -4.87 -2.94 4.63
CA PHE A 45 -5.71 -1.88 4.08
C PHE A 45 -6.99 -1.74 4.89
N THR A 46 -7.75 -0.71 4.63
CA THR A 46 -9.00 -0.45 5.35
C THR A 46 -10.17 -1.27 4.80
N GLU A 47 -9.98 -1.96 3.66
CA GLU A 47 -11.01 -2.78 3.04
C GLU A 47 -10.40 -4.10 2.63
N ASN A 48 -11.25 -5.11 2.46
CA ASN A 48 -10.80 -6.38 1.90
C ASN A 48 -10.36 -6.19 0.45
N ILE A 49 -9.34 -6.91 0.05
CA ILE A 49 -8.66 -6.70 -1.23
C ILE A 49 -8.82 -7.94 -2.12
N GLU A 50 -8.89 -7.69 -3.44
CA GLU A 50 -8.88 -8.74 -4.44
C GLU A 50 -7.43 -8.93 -4.91
N PRO A 51 -6.75 -9.97 -4.44
CA PRO A 51 -5.32 -10.09 -4.73
C PRO A 51 -5.02 -10.39 -6.18
N ALA A 52 -5.95 -11.04 -6.89
CA ALA A 52 -5.70 -11.42 -8.29
C ALA A 52 -5.52 -10.22 -9.21
N VAL A 53 -6.04 -9.07 -8.83
CA VAL A 53 -5.95 -7.85 -9.65
C VAL A 53 -5.24 -6.72 -8.92
N SER A 54 -4.49 -7.07 -7.87
CA SER A 54 -3.75 -6.10 -7.07
C SER A 54 -2.26 -6.39 -7.17
N SER A 55 -1.43 -5.42 -6.81
CA SER A 55 0.01 -5.60 -6.85
C SER A 55 0.69 -4.84 -5.73
N ILE A 56 1.80 -5.40 -5.27
CA ILE A 56 2.77 -4.73 -4.43
C ILE A 56 4.12 -5.03 -5.06
N GLN A 57 4.91 -3.99 -5.27
CA GLN A 57 6.25 -4.13 -5.84
C GLN A 57 7.22 -3.39 -4.95
N VAL A 58 8.40 -3.94 -4.78
CA VAL A 58 9.45 -3.33 -3.96
C VAL A 58 10.65 -3.08 -4.85
N PHE A 59 11.10 -1.83 -4.90
CA PHE A 59 12.23 -1.42 -5.74
C PHE A 59 13.37 -0.92 -4.88
N ASP A 60 14.60 -1.22 -5.30
CA ASP A 60 15.77 -0.66 -4.64
C ASP A 60 16.03 0.77 -5.15
N ALA A 61 17.09 1.39 -4.64
CA ALA A 61 17.39 2.78 -4.98
C ALA A 61 17.75 2.99 -6.45
N THR A 62 18.10 1.93 -7.15
CA THR A 62 18.40 2.03 -8.59
C THR A 62 17.17 1.81 -9.45
N GLY A 63 16.04 1.50 -8.83
CA GLY A 63 14.81 1.23 -9.55
C GLY A 63 14.63 -0.22 -9.94
N LYS A 64 15.46 -1.11 -9.43
CA LYS A 64 15.33 -2.53 -9.73
C LYS A 64 14.32 -3.16 -8.78
N GLU A 65 13.41 -3.97 -9.31
CA GLU A 65 12.44 -4.67 -8.49
C GLU A 65 13.10 -5.83 -7.77
N VAL A 66 12.88 -5.93 -6.45
CA VAL A 66 13.58 -6.91 -5.63
C VAL A 66 12.66 -7.91 -4.94
N ASP A 67 11.34 -7.73 -4.99
CA ASP A 67 10.43 -8.67 -4.35
C ASP A 67 10.36 -9.99 -5.13
N ARG A 68 9.76 -11.01 -4.49
CA ARG A 68 9.71 -12.35 -5.08
C ARG A 68 8.47 -12.62 -5.92
N HIS A 69 7.66 -11.60 -6.19
CA HIS A 69 6.47 -11.72 -7.05
C HIS A 69 5.46 -12.76 -6.53
N ASP A 70 5.33 -12.88 -5.23
CA ASP A 70 4.45 -13.88 -4.60
C ASP A 70 3.34 -13.27 -3.78
N LEU A 71 2.79 -12.15 -4.24
CA LEU A 71 1.71 -11.47 -3.52
C LEU A 71 0.60 -12.43 -3.13
N HIS A 72 0.19 -12.38 -1.87
CA HIS A 72 -0.92 -13.22 -1.40
C HIS A 72 -1.62 -12.58 -0.22
N LEU A 73 -2.87 -12.96 -0.03
CA LEU A 73 -3.64 -12.53 1.13
C LEU A 73 -3.22 -13.29 2.37
N ASP A 74 -3.32 -12.64 3.50
CA ASP A 74 -3.20 -13.32 4.78
C ASP A 74 -4.36 -14.29 4.94
N ARG A 75 -4.11 -15.43 5.55
CA ARG A 75 -5.12 -16.47 5.68
C ARG A 75 -6.31 -16.06 6.52
N SER A 76 -6.08 -15.23 7.52
CA SER A 76 -7.12 -14.85 8.46
C SER A 76 -7.60 -13.42 8.33
N ASP A 77 -6.97 -12.63 7.46
CA ASP A 77 -7.32 -11.21 7.32
C ASP A 77 -7.24 -10.82 5.84
N HIS A 78 -8.37 -10.71 5.19
CA HIS A 78 -8.42 -10.43 3.76
C HIS A 78 -8.16 -8.97 3.41
N ALA A 79 -7.88 -8.14 4.39
CA ALA A 79 -7.42 -6.78 4.16
C ALA A 79 -5.89 -6.69 4.27
N LEU A 80 -5.22 -7.80 4.58
CA LEU A 80 -3.77 -7.84 4.80
C LEU A 80 -3.11 -8.63 3.68
N LEU A 81 -2.15 -7.97 3.01
CA LEU A 81 -1.39 -8.59 1.93
C LEU A 81 0.06 -8.77 2.31
N HIS A 82 0.66 -9.82 1.80
CA HIS A 82 2.07 -10.16 2.02
C HIS A 82 2.79 -10.29 0.70
N ILE A 83 4.05 -9.87 0.66
CA ILE A 83 4.94 -10.19 -0.43
C ILE A 83 6.34 -10.46 0.15
N SER A 84 6.96 -11.54 -0.31
CA SER A 84 8.24 -11.98 0.22
C SER A 84 9.40 -11.20 -0.37
N LEU A 85 10.46 -11.08 0.42
CA LEU A 85 11.69 -10.40 0.02
C LEU A 85 12.87 -11.35 0.19
N PRO A 86 13.81 -11.32 -0.75
CA PRO A 86 15.11 -11.97 -0.52
C PRO A 86 15.90 -11.14 0.47
N PRO A 87 17.08 -11.62 0.90
CA PRO A 87 17.95 -10.79 1.72
C PRO A 87 18.28 -9.50 0.99
N LEU A 88 18.12 -8.38 1.69
CA LEU A 88 18.32 -7.06 1.10
C LEU A 88 19.60 -6.44 1.63
N ARG A 89 20.29 -5.71 0.75
CA ARG A 89 21.45 -4.93 1.14
C ARG A 89 20.99 -3.66 1.84
N ALA A 90 21.93 -3.04 2.57
CA ALA A 90 21.66 -1.73 3.15
C ALA A 90 21.29 -0.75 2.03
N GLY A 91 20.29 0.04 2.27
CA GLY A 91 19.83 1.00 1.27
C GLY A 91 18.39 1.41 1.51
N THR A 92 17.88 2.24 0.61
CA THR A 92 16.51 2.72 0.66
C THR A 92 15.68 1.95 -0.36
N TYR A 93 14.49 1.51 0.05
CA TYR A 93 13.59 0.72 -0.78
C TYR A 93 12.26 1.43 -0.90
N ASN A 94 11.68 1.38 -2.09
CA ASN A 94 10.38 1.99 -2.34
C ASN A 94 9.36 0.88 -2.58
N VAL A 95 8.30 0.89 -1.78
CA VAL A 95 7.19 -0.05 -1.91
C VAL A 95 6.09 0.66 -2.67
N VAL A 96 5.68 0.08 -3.79
CA VAL A 96 4.64 0.66 -4.64
C VAL A 96 3.47 -0.32 -4.65
N TRP A 97 2.29 0.18 -4.37
CA TRP A 97 1.12 -0.68 -4.34
C TRP A 97 0.00 -0.11 -5.19
N ARG A 98 -0.77 -1.01 -5.77
CA ARG A 98 -2.00 -0.70 -6.49
C ARG A 98 -2.96 -1.82 -6.16
N VAL A 99 -4.03 -1.49 -5.45
CA VAL A 99 -4.96 -2.51 -4.98
C VAL A 99 -6.37 -2.22 -5.44
N VAL A 100 -7.13 -3.30 -5.61
CA VAL A 100 -8.54 -3.23 -5.94
C VAL A 100 -9.28 -3.85 -4.78
N SER A 101 -10.19 -3.10 -4.18
CA SER A 101 -10.99 -3.61 -3.07
C SER A 101 -12.11 -4.49 -3.60
N VAL A 102 -12.71 -5.27 -2.71
CA VAL A 102 -13.77 -6.19 -3.12
C VAL A 102 -14.99 -5.45 -3.67
N ASP A 103 -15.12 -4.15 -3.39
CA ASP A 103 -16.18 -3.35 -3.99
C ASP A 103 -15.72 -2.63 -5.26
N THR A 104 -14.62 -3.08 -5.84
CA THR A 104 -14.10 -2.68 -7.16
C THR A 104 -13.50 -1.30 -7.26
N HIS A 105 -13.16 -0.67 -6.15
CA HIS A 105 -12.43 0.60 -6.20
C HIS A 105 -10.93 0.37 -6.25
N VAL A 106 -10.24 1.16 -7.05
CA VAL A 106 -8.80 1.06 -7.23
C VAL A 106 -8.12 2.21 -6.51
N THR A 107 -7.12 1.88 -5.69
CA THR A 107 -6.28 2.91 -5.08
C THR A 107 -4.83 2.51 -5.22
N ASN A 108 -3.93 3.49 -5.16
CA ASN A 108 -2.51 3.20 -5.26
C ASN A 108 -1.72 4.20 -4.41
N GLY A 109 -0.48 3.84 -4.15
CA GLY A 109 0.40 4.69 -3.36
C GLY A 109 1.77 4.07 -3.27
N ASN A 110 2.63 4.71 -2.49
CA ASN A 110 3.96 4.18 -2.26
C ASN A 110 4.48 4.68 -0.92
N PHE A 111 5.50 3.98 -0.41
CA PHE A 111 6.22 4.44 0.78
C PHE A 111 7.62 3.84 0.73
N THR A 112 8.51 4.39 1.55
CA THR A 112 9.88 3.90 1.60
C THR A 112 10.20 3.36 2.97
N PHE A 113 11.20 2.47 3.01
CA PHE A 113 11.86 2.07 4.24
C PHE A 113 13.35 1.92 3.94
N ARG A 114 14.15 1.90 4.98
CA ARG A 114 15.59 1.77 4.83
C ARG A 114 16.08 0.55 5.59
N VAL A 115 17.10 -0.08 5.04
CA VAL A 115 17.81 -1.17 5.69
C VAL A 115 19.23 -0.68 5.92
N VAL A 116 19.71 -0.82 7.15
CA VAL A 116 21.05 -0.29 7.46
C VAL A 116 22.07 -1.40 7.68
N ARG A 117 21.68 -2.65 7.52
CA ARG A 117 22.63 -3.75 7.62
C ARG A 117 22.47 -4.71 6.49
#